data_78e32b6b7fe343732bbb587d952b7ce2
#
_entry.id   78e32b6b7fe343732bbb587d952b7ce2
#
_cell.length_a   1.000
_cell.length_b   1.000
_cell.length_c   1.000
_cell.angle_alpha   90.00
_cell.angle_beta   90.00
_cell.angle_gamma   90.00
#
_symmetry.space_group_name_H-M   'P 1'
#
loop_
_entity.id
_entity.type
_entity.pdbx_description
1 polymer ?
#
loop_
_entity_poly.entity_id
_entity_poly.type
_entity_poly.pdbx_seq_one_letter_code
_entity_poly.pdbx_strand_id
1 'polypeptide(L)'
;MRDMDRRLRNSVIGCLFVLLAGIGIAAQTQERMTIQATAMGTSTQLGKQADVNIYIEQLSTEEDRAKLIQAFKQRGQDGLVSVLEDMKSKGRVRFSSGGVGNDVKYIMELPSNNEGRRFRLVTDRNIAFGELYQSTRSRDYSLGAIELVLTPDGKGSGTVLPACKLTVDKKTNQIEVETYQNPWKLTNFIVHKGD
;
A
#
# COMPACT_ATOMS: atom_id res chain seq x y z
N MET A 1 -60.77 -46.62 -45.40
CA MET A 1 -60.41 -45.93 -46.64
C MET A 1 -59.53 -44.76 -46.20
N ARG A 2 -58.20 -44.98 -46.24
CA ARG A 2 -57.19 -44.18 -46.88
C ARG A 2 -57.13 -42.75 -46.28
N ASP A 3 -56.02 -42.15 -45.90
CA ASP A 3 -54.62 -42.42 -46.12
C ASP A 3 -53.84 -41.42 -45.25
N MET A 4 -52.81 -41.92 -44.70
CA MET A 4 -51.44 -41.44 -44.98
C MET A 4 -50.93 -40.25 -44.13
N ASP A 5 -50.17 -40.64 -43.21
CA ASP A 5 -48.82 -40.19 -42.86
C ASP A 5 -48.37 -38.90 -43.52
N ARG A 6 -48.02 -37.99 -42.68
CA ARG A 6 -46.76 -37.26 -42.87
C ARG A 6 -46.09 -36.85 -41.55
N ARG A 7 -45.05 -37.57 -41.25
CA ARG A 7 -44.07 -37.24 -40.23
C ARG A 7 -43.36 -35.96 -40.61
N LEU A 8 -43.46 -34.96 -39.79
CA LEU A 8 -42.51 -33.85 -39.80
C LEU A 8 -41.61 -33.96 -38.59
N ARG A 9 -40.41 -34.46 -38.83
CA ARG A 9 -39.27 -34.45 -37.91
C ARG A 9 -38.80 -32.99 -37.77
N ASN A 10 -39.17 -32.36 -36.69
CA ASN A 10 -38.54 -31.10 -36.30
C ASN A 10 -37.24 -31.42 -35.57
N SER A 11 -36.16 -31.23 -36.29
CA SER A 11 -34.81 -31.25 -35.77
C SER A 11 -34.60 -29.98 -34.95
N VAL A 12 -34.61 -30.14 -33.62
CA VAL A 12 -34.28 -29.07 -32.70
C VAL A 12 -32.74 -29.03 -32.64
N ILE A 13 -32.15 -28.13 -33.41
CA ILE A 13 -30.73 -27.77 -33.29
C ILE A 13 -30.60 -26.92 -32.04
N GLY A 14 -30.17 -27.57 -30.95
CA GLY A 14 -29.80 -26.88 -29.72
C GLY A 14 -28.52 -26.07 -29.94
N CYS A 15 -28.65 -24.76 -30.09
CA CYS A 15 -27.50 -23.86 -29.99
C CYS A 15 -27.04 -23.81 -28.53
N LEU A 16 -25.96 -24.54 -28.24
CA LEU A 16 -25.25 -24.47 -26.99
C LEU A 16 -24.47 -23.15 -26.99
N PHE A 17 -25.03 -22.10 -26.42
CA PHE A 17 -24.32 -20.86 -26.12
C PHE A 17 -23.38 -21.13 -24.95
N VAL A 18 -22.11 -21.39 -25.25
CA VAL A 18 -21.03 -21.36 -24.25
C VAL A 18 -20.78 -19.91 -23.92
N LEU A 19 -21.36 -19.44 -22.81
CA LEU A 19 -20.98 -18.18 -22.17
C LEU A 19 -19.55 -18.35 -21.61
N LEU A 20 -18.56 -17.97 -22.40
CA LEU A 20 -17.21 -17.68 -21.91
C LEU A 20 -17.32 -16.46 -21.00
N ALA A 21 -17.52 -16.70 -19.71
CA ALA A 21 -17.28 -15.69 -18.70
C ALA A 21 -15.79 -15.36 -18.75
N GLY A 22 -15.45 -14.30 -19.45
CA GLY A 22 -14.11 -13.73 -19.45
C GLY A 22 -13.77 -13.33 -18.02
N ILE A 23 -12.96 -14.13 -17.35
CA ILE A 23 -12.28 -13.73 -16.11
C ILE A 23 -11.34 -12.60 -16.53
N GLY A 24 -11.81 -11.37 -16.41
CA GLY A 24 -10.97 -10.20 -16.55
C GLY A 24 -9.91 -10.27 -15.45
N ILE A 25 -8.74 -10.80 -15.80
CA ILE A 25 -7.54 -10.60 -15.00
C ILE A 25 -7.29 -9.09 -15.07
N ALA A 26 -7.69 -8.39 -14.02
CA ALA A 26 -7.30 -7.00 -13.83
C ALA A 26 -5.77 -6.99 -13.82
N ALA A 27 -5.16 -6.59 -14.91
CA ALA A 27 -3.73 -6.39 -15.01
C ALA A 27 -3.38 -5.36 -13.92
N GLN A 28 -2.73 -5.81 -12.86
CA GLN A 28 -2.20 -4.91 -11.86
C GLN A 28 -1.20 -4.01 -12.57
N THR A 29 -1.54 -2.76 -12.69
CA THR A 29 -0.62 -1.75 -13.23
C THR A 29 0.58 -1.73 -12.29
N GLN A 30 1.68 -2.29 -12.75
CA GLN A 30 2.94 -2.28 -12.03
C GLN A 30 3.48 -0.85 -12.10
N GLU A 31 3.14 -0.05 -11.12
CA GLU A 31 3.53 1.34 -11.06
C GLU A 31 4.87 1.45 -10.32
N ARG A 32 5.95 1.40 -11.09
CA ARG A 32 7.28 1.60 -10.55
C ARG A 32 7.59 3.09 -10.45
N MET A 33 8.00 3.53 -9.29
CA MET A 33 8.54 4.88 -9.12
C MET A 33 9.61 4.93 -8.05
N THR A 34 10.56 5.82 -8.24
CA THR A 34 11.58 6.16 -7.25
C THR A 34 11.40 7.61 -6.85
N ILE A 35 11.31 7.86 -5.56
CA ILE A 35 11.13 9.19 -4.99
C ILE A 35 12.34 9.48 -4.12
N GLN A 36 13.03 10.57 -4.44
CA GLN A 36 14.07 11.14 -3.57
C GLN A 36 13.45 12.32 -2.83
N ALA A 37 13.73 12.42 -1.55
CA ALA A 37 13.24 13.51 -0.72
C ALA A 37 14.18 13.77 0.48
N THR A 38 13.97 14.87 1.16
CA THR A 38 14.64 15.18 2.42
C THR A 38 13.64 15.07 3.57
N ALA A 39 13.94 14.22 4.55
CA ALA A 39 13.19 14.12 5.79
C ALA A 39 13.71 15.15 6.79
N MET A 40 12.83 15.98 7.29
CA MET A 40 13.13 17.04 8.25
C MET A 40 12.44 16.75 9.59
N GLY A 41 13.23 16.73 10.65
CA GLY A 41 12.72 16.54 12.01
C GLY A 41 11.82 17.69 12.45
N THR A 42 10.80 17.35 13.22
CA THR A 42 9.86 18.31 13.81
C THR A 42 9.90 18.24 15.33
N SER A 43 9.39 19.27 16.02
CA SER A 43 9.31 19.31 17.48
C SER A 43 10.69 19.08 18.15
N THR A 44 10.85 18.06 18.98
CA THR A 44 12.09 17.74 19.68
C THR A 44 13.25 17.35 18.77
N GLN A 45 13.00 17.14 17.49
CA GLN A 45 13.98 16.76 16.48
C GLN A 45 14.25 17.88 15.46
N LEU A 46 13.80 19.08 15.77
CA LEU A 46 14.00 20.26 14.93
C LEU A 46 15.48 20.46 14.60
N GLY A 47 15.78 20.76 13.34
CA GLY A 47 17.15 20.93 12.83
C GLY A 47 17.85 19.64 12.38
N LYS A 48 17.29 18.47 12.69
CA LYS A 48 17.78 17.20 12.13
C LYS A 48 17.21 16.97 10.74
N GLN A 49 18.02 16.45 9.84
CA GLN A 49 17.59 16.10 8.48
C GLN A 49 18.31 14.84 7.97
N ALA A 50 17.68 14.14 7.07
CA ALA A 50 18.26 13.00 6.36
C ALA A 50 17.64 12.87 4.97
N ASP A 51 18.46 12.56 3.97
CA ASP A 51 17.94 12.22 2.65
C ASP A 51 17.33 10.83 2.69
N VAL A 52 16.26 10.66 1.92
CA VAL A 52 15.51 9.41 1.83
C VAL A 52 15.21 9.08 0.37
N ASN A 53 15.42 7.80 0.04
CA ASN A 53 14.99 7.20 -1.22
C ASN A 53 13.85 6.24 -0.94
N ILE A 54 12.74 6.44 -1.62
CA ILE A 54 11.53 5.62 -1.52
C ILE A 54 11.31 4.95 -2.87
N TYR A 55 11.29 3.62 -2.86
CA TYR A 55 11.06 2.80 -4.03
C TYR A 55 9.67 2.19 -3.93
N ILE A 56 8.80 2.47 -4.88
CA ILE A 56 7.49 1.84 -5.05
C ILE A 56 7.61 0.90 -6.24
N GLU A 57 7.41 -0.39 -6.03
CA GLU A 57 7.50 -1.41 -7.06
C GLU A 57 6.12 -1.86 -7.53
N GLN A 58 5.18 -1.95 -6.60
CA GLN A 58 3.79 -2.30 -6.89
C GLN A 58 2.86 -1.86 -5.76
N LEU A 59 1.62 -1.58 -6.09
CA LEU A 59 0.58 -1.33 -5.09
C LEU A 59 0.08 -2.64 -4.49
N SER A 60 -0.47 -2.56 -3.28
CA SER A 60 -1.14 -3.68 -2.64
C SER A 60 -2.52 -3.93 -3.27
N THR A 61 -2.92 -5.19 -3.26
CA THR A 61 -4.20 -5.61 -3.81
C THR A 61 -5.32 -5.49 -2.78
N GLU A 62 -6.57 -5.58 -3.24
CA GLU A 62 -7.71 -5.72 -2.32
C GLU A 62 -7.63 -7.01 -1.49
N GLU A 63 -7.00 -8.06 -2.00
CA GLU A 63 -6.74 -9.29 -1.24
C GLU A 63 -5.74 -9.07 -0.12
N ASP A 64 -4.65 -8.31 -0.38
CA ASP A 64 -3.69 -7.91 0.64
C ASP A 64 -4.39 -7.14 1.76
N ARG A 65 -5.23 -6.18 1.39
CA ARG A 65 -6.03 -5.38 2.31
C ARG A 65 -6.99 -6.24 3.13
N ALA A 66 -7.71 -7.15 2.47
CA ALA A 66 -8.66 -8.04 3.15
C ALA A 66 -7.97 -8.93 4.18
N LYS A 67 -6.77 -9.48 3.85
CA LYS A 67 -5.95 -10.26 4.78
C LYS A 67 -5.58 -9.46 6.03
N LEU A 68 -5.13 -8.22 5.86
CA LEU A 68 -4.77 -7.34 6.98
C LEU A 68 -5.99 -7.01 7.86
N ILE A 69 -7.13 -6.69 7.27
CA ILE A 69 -8.38 -6.43 8.01
C ILE A 69 -8.83 -7.66 8.79
N GLN A 70 -8.78 -8.83 8.17
CA GLN A 70 -9.14 -10.09 8.82
C GLN A 70 -8.20 -10.39 10.00
N ALA A 71 -6.90 -10.24 9.83
CA ALA A 71 -5.92 -10.44 10.88
C ALA A 71 -6.14 -9.48 12.05
N PHE A 72 -6.43 -8.22 11.75
CA PHE A 72 -6.76 -7.24 12.79
C PHE A 72 -8.02 -7.61 13.56
N LYS A 73 -9.07 -8.06 12.88
CA LYS A 73 -10.33 -8.50 13.54
C LYS A 73 -10.12 -9.70 14.48
N GLN A 74 -9.16 -10.58 14.14
CA GLN A 74 -8.89 -11.80 14.92
C GLN A 74 -7.95 -11.55 16.09
N ARG A 75 -6.86 -10.80 15.89
CA ARG A 75 -5.76 -10.67 16.85
C ARG A 75 -5.28 -9.22 17.05
N GLY A 76 -6.05 -8.23 16.57
CA GLY A 76 -5.67 -6.83 16.71
C GLY A 76 -4.34 -6.51 16.01
N GLN A 77 -3.56 -5.64 16.65
CA GLN A 77 -2.26 -5.19 16.12
C GLN A 77 -1.27 -6.35 15.88
N ASP A 78 -1.20 -7.33 16.79
CA ASP A 78 -0.28 -8.47 16.63
C ASP A 78 -0.59 -9.29 15.37
N GLY A 79 -1.87 -9.44 15.05
CA GLY A 79 -2.30 -10.10 13.82
C GLY A 79 -1.86 -9.34 12.58
N LEU A 80 -1.98 -8.04 12.59
CA LEU A 80 -1.52 -7.17 11.50
C LEU A 80 -0.02 -7.27 11.28
N VAL A 81 0.76 -7.15 12.36
CA VAL A 81 2.23 -7.25 12.31
C VAL A 81 2.66 -8.59 11.71
N SER A 82 2.09 -9.70 12.21
CA SER A 82 2.40 -11.04 11.71
C SER A 82 2.12 -11.18 10.21
N VAL A 83 0.99 -10.67 9.72
CA VAL A 83 0.68 -10.73 8.29
C VAL A 83 1.61 -9.85 7.47
N LEU A 84 1.96 -8.65 7.95
CA LEU A 84 2.90 -7.77 7.26
C LEU A 84 4.28 -8.41 7.13
N GLU A 85 4.79 -9.07 8.19
CA GLU A 85 6.07 -9.77 8.15
C GLU A 85 6.10 -10.84 7.06
N ASP A 86 5.01 -11.59 6.89
CA ASP A 86 4.89 -12.67 5.90
C ASP A 86 4.62 -12.16 4.47
N MET A 87 4.18 -10.92 4.30
CA MET A 87 3.89 -10.35 2.98
C MET A 87 5.17 -10.13 2.18
N LYS A 88 5.09 -10.31 0.87
CA LYS A 88 6.17 -9.92 -0.05
C LYS A 88 6.35 -8.39 -0.02
N SER A 89 7.60 -7.95 -0.11
CA SER A 89 7.92 -6.54 -0.26
C SER A 89 7.23 -5.95 -1.51
N LYS A 90 6.68 -4.78 -1.35
CA LYS A 90 6.04 -3.96 -2.41
C LYS A 90 6.91 -2.77 -2.80
N GLY A 91 7.99 -2.57 -2.06
CA GLY A 91 8.91 -1.47 -2.23
C GLY A 91 9.90 -1.38 -1.08
N ARG A 92 10.67 -0.32 -1.05
CA ARG A 92 11.72 -0.12 -0.03
C ARG A 92 11.88 1.35 0.32
N VAL A 93 12.27 1.62 1.55
CA VAL A 93 12.69 2.95 1.98
C VAL A 93 14.12 2.90 2.53
N ARG A 94 14.96 3.83 2.13
CA ARG A 94 16.36 3.93 2.58
C ARG A 94 16.69 5.36 2.95
N PHE A 95 17.29 5.54 4.11
CA PHE A 95 17.82 6.83 4.57
C PHE A 95 19.33 6.89 4.35
N SER A 96 19.86 8.08 4.01
CA SER A 96 21.30 8.29 3.75
C SER A 96 22.17 8.07 4.99
N SER A 97 21.58 8.13 6.19
CA SER A 97 22.28 7.87 7.45
C SER A 97 22.76 6.41 7.63
N GLY A 98 22.56 5.57 6.64
CA GLY A 98 23.08 4.21 6.58
C GLY A 98 22.04 3.11 6.80
N GLY A 99 22.49 1.88 6.60
CA GLY A 99 21.67 0.67 6.77
C GLY A 99 21.06 0.15 5.47
N VAL A 100 20.50 -1.05 5.57
CA VAL A 100 19.90 -1.78 4.44
C VAL A 100 18.57 -1.15 4.00
N GLY A 101 17.98 -0.30 4.85
CA GLY A 101 16.63 0.25 4.66
C GLY A 101 15.55 -0.67 5.22
N ASN A 102 14.31 -0.26 5.03
CA ASN A 102 13.11 -0.97 5.47
C ASN A 102 12.33 -1.45 4.25
N ASP A 103 11.87 -2.69 4.29
CA ASP A 103 10.93 -3.20 3.31
C ASP A 103 9.56 -2.59 3.53
N VAL A 104 8.94 -2.14 2.46
CA VAL A 104 7.56 -1.67 2.47
C VAL A 104 6.67 -2.85 2.08
N LYS A 105 5.83 -3.29 2.99
CA LYS A 105 5.00 -4.49 2.82
C LYS A 105 3.60 -4.18 2.32
N TYR A 106 3.11 -2.99 2.60
CA TYR A 106 1.78 -2.57 2.18
C TYR A 106 1.83 -1.15 1.62
N ILE A 107 1.33 -0.97 0.40
CA ILE A 107 1.25 0.32 -0.29
C ILE A 107 -0.16 0.49 -0.83
N MET A 108 -0.85 1.52 -0.41
CA MET A 108 -2.16 1.85 -0.93
C MET A 108 -2.22 3.28 -1.44
N GLU A 109 -2.96 3.48 -2.50
CA GLU A 109 -3.36 4.80 -2.93
C GLU A 109 -4.62 5.20 -2.16
N LEU A 110 -4.55 6.35 -1.50
CA LEU A 110 -5.67 6.93 -0.77
C LEU A 110 -6.55 7.75 -1.72
N PRO A 111 -7.82 7.97 -1.39
CA PRO A 111 -8.66 8.87 -2.16
C PRO A 111 -7.94 10.20 -2.40
N SER A 112 -7.88 10.61 -3.67
CA SER A 112 -7.25 11.87 -4.07
C SER A 112 -8.04 13.03 -3.49
N ASN A 113 -7.32 14.02 -2.99
CA ASN A 113 -7.84 15.37 -2.84
C ASN A 113 -7.34 16.20 -4.04
N ASN A 114 -7.78 17.44 -4.18
CA ASN A 114 -7.40 18.33 -5.30
C ASN A 114 -5.89 18.65 -5.37
N GLU A 115 -5.08 18.14 -4.43
CA GLU A 115 -3.64 18.42 -4.34
C GLU A 115 -2.78 17.41 -5.11
N GLY A 116 -3.31 16.21 -5.41
CA GLY A 116 -2.56 15.18 -6.12
C GLY A 116 -2.88 13.75 -5.69
N ARG A 117 -2.07 12.80 -6.15
CA ARG A 117 -2.16 11.39 -5.76
C ARG A 117 -1.58 11.19 -4.37
N ARG A 118 -2.30 10.46 -3.55
CA ARG A 118 -1.92 10.22 -2.15
C ARG A 118 -1.60 8.76 -1.94
N PHE A 119 -0.46 8.49 -1.31
CA PHE A 119 -0.04 7.12 -1.01
C PHE A 119 0.24 6.96 0.47
N ARG A 120 -0.10 5.79 0.98
CA ARG A 120 0.32 5.33 2.31
C ARG A 120 1.14 4.06 2.16
N LEU A 121 2.35 4.09 2.69
CA LEU A 121 3.30 3.01 2.69
C LEU A 121 3.49 2.53 4.13
N VAL A 122 3.49 1.23 4.34
CA VAL A 122 3.68 0.62 5.67
C VAL A 122 4.81 -0.38 5.62
N THR A 123 5.71 -0.28 6.59
CA THR A 123 6.85 -1.19 6.76
C THR A 123 6.52 -2.30 7.75
N ASP A 124 7.29 -3.39 7.72
CA ASP A 124 7.17 -4.52 8.65
C ASP A 124 7.74 -4.24 10.05
N ARG A 125 8.47 -3.16 10.20
CA ARG A 125 9.12 -2.74 11.45
C ARG A 125 9.29 -1.23 11.48
N ASN A 126 9.66 -0.70 12.64
CA ASN A 126 9.98 0.71 12.82
C ASN A 126 11.05 1.16 11.82
N ILE A 127 10.89 2.38 11.34
CA ILE A 127 11.88 3.03 10.49
C ILE A 127 12.93 3.67 11.42
N ALA A 128 14.11 3.06 11.46
CA ALA A 128 15.27 3.61 12.16
C ALA A 128 16.22 4.23 11.14
N PHE A 129 16.63 5.46 11.35
CA PHE A 129 17.62 6.14 10.54
C PHE A 129 18.81 6.62 11.40
N GLY A 130 19.50 5.64 11.96
CA GLY A 130 20.73 5.81 12.71
C GLY A 130 20.56 6.62 13.99
N GLU A 131 21.52 7.47 14.27
CA GLU A 131 21.53 8.32 15.47
C GLU A 131 20.46 9.43 15.43
N LEU A 132 19.90 9.71 14.26
CA LEU A 132 18.90 10.77 14.07
C LEU A 132 17.58 10.44 14.75
N TYR A 133 17.23 9.15 14.80
CA TYR A 133 16.02 8.67 15.42
C TYR A 133 16.26 7.35 16.12
N GLN A 134 16.15 7.35 17.44
CA GLN A 134 16.08 6.14 18.26
C GLN A 134 14.64 5.93 18.68
N SER A 135 14.02 4.84 18.24
CA SER A 135 12.67 4.51 18.70
C SER A 135 12.71 4.11 20.16
N THR A 136 11.89 4.74 20.97
CA THR A 136 11.52 4.15 22.27
C THR A 136 10.76 2.86 21.94
N ARG A 137 11.25 1.74 22.50
CA ARG A 137 10.75 0.39 22.23
C ARG A 137 9.38 0.15 22.86
N SER A 138 8.35 0.82 22.35
CA SER A 138 6.98 0.40 22.64
C SER A 138 6.62 -0.75 21.71
N ARG A 139 6.25 -1.90 22.26
CA ARG A 139 5.76 -3.04 21.47
C ARG A 139 4.54 -2.69 20.64
N ASP A 140 3.75 -1.72 21.10
CA ASP A 140 2.51 -1.32 20.45
C ASP A 140 2.73 -0.53 19.16
N TYR A 141 3.90 0.12 19.01
CA TYR A 141 4.25 0.95 17.84
C TYR A 141 5.43 0.33 17.11
N SER A 142 5.23 -0.88 16.63
CA SER A 142 6.30 -1.70 16.02
C SER A 142 6.50 -1.48 14.53
N LEU A 143 5.62 -0.71 13.90
CA LEU A 143 5.64 -0.45 12.45
C LEU A 143 6.14 0.95 12.14
N GLY A 144 6.52 1.18 10.88
CA GLY A 144 6.72 2.51 10.33
C GLY A 144 5.73 2.77 9.22
N ALA A 145 5.42 4.04 8.98
CA ALA A 145 4.60 4.44 7.84
C ALA A 145 5.14 5.70 7.16
N ILE A 146 4.82 5.84 5.88
CA ILE A 146 5.10 7.04 5.11
C ILE A 146 3.82 7.42 4.39
N GLU A 147 3.45 8.68 4.47
CA GLU A 147 2.38 9.26 3.69
C GLU A 147 2.95 10.24 2.69
N LEU A 148 2.51 10.14 1.44
CA LEU A 148 2.99 10.94 0.32
C LEU A 148 1.81 11.61 -0.38
N VAL A 149 2.03 12.82 -0.84
CA VAL A 149 1.19 13.51 -1.82
C VAL A 149 2.08 13.86 -3.01
N LEU A 150 1.74 13.36 -4.19
CA LEU A 150 2.49 13.59 -5.42
C LEU A 150 1.65 14.40 -6.39
N THR A 151 2.14 15.58 -6.76
CA THR A 151 1.48 16.46 -7.72
C THR A 151 1.82 16.07 -9.16
N PRO A 152 0.99 16.42 -10.15
CA PRO A 152 1.22 16.04 -11.55
C PRO A 152 2.54 16.57 -12.14
N ASP A 153 3.06 17.68 -11.59
CA ASP A 153 4.32 18.30 -12.02
C ASP A 153 5.57 17.63 -11.41
N GLY A 154 5.42 16.47 -10.76
CA GLY A 154 6.52 15.71 -10.19
C GLY A 154 7.06 16.23 -8.87
N LYS A 155 6.38 17.21 -8.28
CA LYS A 155 6.64 17.65 -6.91
C LYS A 155 5.84 16.83 -5.92
N GLY A 156 6.08 17.07 -4.65
CA GLY A 156 5.33 16.39 -3.62
C GLY A 156 5.63 16.90 -2.22
N SER A 157 4.89 16.36 -1.31
CA SER A 157 5.10 16.51 0.13
C SER A 157 4.78 15.19 0.82
N GLY A 158 5.16 15.06 2.07
CA GLY A 158 4.82 13.85 2.80
C GLY A 158 5.27 13.89 4.24
N THR A 159 5.05 12.77 4.91
CA THR A 159 5.46 12.56 6.30
C THR A 159 6.04 11.17 6.48
N VAL A 160 7.03 11.05 7.34
CA VAL A 160 7.51 9.78 7.87
C VAL A 160 7.05 9.65 9.31
N LEU A 161 6.44 8.54 9.61
CA LEU A 161 6.02 8.12 10.94
C LEU A 161 6.93 6.96 11.37
N PRO A 162 8.04 7.24 12.05
CA PRO A 162 9.06 6.24 12.33
C PRO A 162 8.57 5.08 13.18
N ALA A 163 7.62 5.35 14.07
CA ALA A 163 6.98 4.35 14.92
C ALA A 163 5.48 4.61 14.94
N CYS A 164 4.72 3.65 14.47
CA CYS A 164 3.27 3.71 14.41
C CYS A 164 2.65 2.34 14.69
N LYS A 165 1.36 2.34 14.93
CA LYS A 165 0.51 1.16 14.89
C LYS A 165 -0.58 1.37 13.84
N LEU A 166 -1.13 0.27 13.35
CA LEU A 166 -2.25 0.31 12.44
C LEU A 166 -3.55 0.02 13.19
N THR A 167 -4.59 0.69 12.78
CA THR A 167 -5.95 0.44 13.22
C THR A 167 -6.86 0.24 12.00
N VAL A 168 -8.03 -0.30 12.22
CA VAL A 168 -9.03 -0.44 11.15
C VAL A 168 -10.25 0.38 11.54
N ASP A 169 -10.57 1.36 10.74
CA ASP A 169 -11.81 2.11 10.89
C ASP A 169 -13.00 1.17 10.67
N LYS A 170 -13.87 1.06 11.66
CA LYS A 170 -15.01 0.12 11.64
C LYS A 170 -16.10 0.49 10.64
N LYS A 171 -16.19 1.76 10.24
CA LYS A 171 -17.22 2.26 9.33
C LYS A 171 -16.79 2.11 7.86
N THR A 172 -15.54 2.45 7.58
CA THR A 172 -14.99 2.48 6.22
C THR A 172 -14.21 1.21 5.87
N ASN A 173 -13.88 0.36 6.84
CA ASN A 173 -12.92 -0.73 6.71
C ASN A 173 -11.58 -0.27 6.12
N GLN A 174 -11.18 0.97 6.38
CA GLN A 174 -9.88 1.47 5.96
C GLN A 174 -8.83 1.21 7.03
N ILE A 175 -7.61 0.94 6.58
CA ILE A 175 -6.45 0.80 7.45
C ILE A 175 -5.95 2.20 7.76
N GLU A 176 -6.03 2.59 9.03
CA GLU A 176 -5.61 3.87 9.55
C GLU A 176 -4.26 3.75 10.28
N VAL A 177 -3.53 4.84 10.32
CA VAL A 177 -2.24 4.92 11.03
C VAL A 177 -2.42 5.77 12.29
N GLU A 178 -2.08 5.19 13.43
CA GLU A 178 -2.00 5.90 14.69
C GLU A 178 -0.52 6.09 15.07
N THR A 179 -0.11 7.32 15.28
CA THR A 179 1.28 7.65 15.63
C THR A 179 1.38 8.06 17.09
N TYR A 180 2.48 7.64 17.72
CA TYR A 180 2.84 8.06 19.07
C TYR A 180 3.76 9.28 19.08
N GLN A 181 4.45 9.53 17.97
CA GLN A 181 5.50 10.54 17.89
C GLN A 181 5.21 11.57 16.82
N ASN A 182 5.87 12.73 16.93
CA ASN A 182 5.79 13.76 15.90
C ASN A 182 6.33 13.23 14.57
N PRO A 183 5.59 13.41 13.47
CA PRO A 183 6.04 12.98 12.15
C PRO A 183 7.24 13.80 11.69
N TRP A 184 8.10 13.20 10.88
CA TRP A 184 9.10 13.94 10.11
C TRP A 184 8.46 14.40 8.81
N LYS A 185 8.72 15.64 8.41
CA LYS A 185 8.24 16.19 7.14
C LYS A 185 9.14 15.74 6.00
N LEU A 186 8.54 15.34 4.88
CA LEU A 186 9.26 15.11 3.63
C LEU A 186 9.11 16.33 2.72
N THR A 187 10.23 16.79 2.19
CA THR A 187 10.35 17.96 1.29
C THR A 187 11.33 17.65 0.15
N ASN A 188 11.50 18.57 -0.78
CA ASN A 188 12.48 18.46 -1.87
C ASN A 188 12.32 17.19 -2.71
N PHE A 189 11.09 16.91 -3.14
CA PHE A 189 10.77 15.72 -3.91
C PHE A 189 11.36 15.77 -5.31
N ILE A 190 11.98 14.66 -5.73
CA ILE A 190 12.33 14.36 -7.11
C ILE A 190 11.74 12.99 -7.41
N VAL A 191 10.81 12.93 -8.37
CA VAL A 191 10.07 11.72 -8.71
C VAL A 191 10.54 11.20 -10.06
N HIS A 192 11.03 9.97 -10.08
CA HIS A 192 11.38 9.23 -11.29
C HIS A 192 10.34 8.11 -11.48
N LYS A 193 9.62 8.16 -12.59
CA LYS A 193 8.74 7.06 -12.99
C LYS A 193 9.58 6.00 -13.69
N GLY A 194 9.42 4.74 -13.27
CA GLY A 194 10.02 3.60 -13.98
C GLY A 194 9.24 3.32 -15.26
N ASP A 195 9.94 2.92 -16.28
CA ASP A 195 9.38 2.43 -17.53
C ASP A 195 8.73 1.05 -17.35
#